data_ffef153aa9db7290520b38a3f4ecaa0d
#
_entry.id   ffef153aa9db7290520b38a3f4ecaa0d
#
_cell.length_a   1.000
_cell.length_b   1.000
_cell.length_c   1.000
_cell.angle_alpha   90.00
_cell.angle_beta   90.00
_cell.angle_gamma   90.00
#
_symmetry.space_group_name_H-M   'P 1'
#
loop_
_entity.id
_entity.type
_entity.pdbx_description
1 polymer ?
#
loop_
_entity_poly.entity_id
_entity_poly.type
_entity_poly.pdbx_seq_one_letter_code
_entity_poly.pdbx_strand_id
1 'polypeptide(L)' 'MVKTKKMILEVQIEIDIPIDIVQDSYRIKAVEDGLSRSISKGLYDQGVSFEIKNCSSRIK' A
#
# COMPACT_ATOMS: atom_id res chain seq x y z
N MET A 1 -6.83 2.42 -30.70
CA MET A 1 -5.69 2.48 -29.79
C MET A 1 -6.02 3.39 -28.61
N VAL A 2 -5.87 2.92 -27.40
CA VAL A 2 -6.18 3.70 -26.22
C VAL A 2 -4.93 4.49 -25.80
N LYS A 3 -5.11 5.80 -25.66
CA LYS A 3 -4.04 6.64 -25.15
C LYS A 3 -4.04 6.61 -23.63
N THR A 4 -2.86 6.49 -23.05
CA THR A 4 -2.72 6.48 -21.60
C THR A 4 -1.79 7.59 -21.15
N LYS A 5 -1.99 8.04 -19.94
CA LYS A 5 -1.09 8.94 -19.24
C LYS A 5 -0.72 8.32 -17.91
N LYS A 6 0.44 8.65 -17.44
CA LYS A 6 0.88 8.17 -16.13
C LYS A 6 0.38 9.11 -15.04
N MET A 7 -0.14 8.53 -13.99
CA MET A 7 -0.55 9.26 -12.79
C MET A 7 0.18 8.69 -11.61
N ILE A 8 0.74 9.54 -10.79
CA ILE A 8 1.41 9.13 -9.58
C ILE A 8 0.49 9.39 -8.41
N LEU A 9 0.15 8.33 -7.69
CA LEU A 9 -0.67 8.43 -6.48
C LEU A 9 0.24 8.34 -5.26
N GLU A 10 0.18 9.35 -4.42
CA GLU A 10 0.90 9.36 -3.16
C GLU A 10 -0.13 9.38 -2.03
N VAL A 11 0.01 8.41 -1.12
CA VAL A 11 -0.93 8.26 -0.01
C VAL A 11 -0.14 8.18 1.27
N GLN A 12 -0.56 8.95 2.25
CA GLN A 12 -0.03 8.88 3.60
C GLN A 12 -1.16 8.48 4.53
N ILE A 13 -0.97 7.37 5.24
CA ILE A 13 -1.96 6.84 6.16
C ILE A 13 -1.35 6.76 7.55
N GLU A 14 -2.05 7.30 8.52
CA GLU A 14 -1.67 7.22 9.91
C GLU A 14 -2.63 6.29 10.62
N ILE A 15 -2.09 5.27 11.27
CA ILE A 15 -2.90 4.29 11.98
C ILE A 15 -2.41 4.12 13.41
N ASP A 16 -3.32 3.78 14.29
CA ASP A 16 -2.99 3.45 15.66
C ASP A 16 -2.76 1.95 15.77
N ILE A 17 -1.57 1.56 16.19
CA ILE A 17 -1.18 0.15 16.30
C ILE A 17 -0.93 -0.19 17.76
N PRO A 18 -1.49 -1.31 18.28
CA PRO A 18 -1.14 -1.77 19.61
C PRO A 18 0.37 -1.98 19.77
N ILE A 19 0.87 -1.70 20.97
CA ILE A 19 2.31 -1.75 21.22
C ILE A 19 2.88 -3.15 20.98
N ASP A 20 2.13 -4.19 21.29
CA ASP A 20 2.58 -5.56 21.07
C ASP A 20 2.79 -5.86 19.57
N ILE A 21 2.01 -5.24 18.70
CA ILE A 21 2.20 -5.38 17.24
C ILE A 21 3.42 -4.61 16.80
N VAL A 22 3.66 -3.43 17.37
CA VAL A 22 4.81 -2.60 17.04
C VAL A 22 6.13 -3.35 17.29
N GLN A 23 6.15 -4.20 18.31
CA GLN A 23 7.34 -4.96 18.67
C GLN A 23 7.54 -6.22 17.81
N ASP A 24 6.60 -6.53 16.93
CA ASP A 24 6.65 -7.71 16.08
C ASP A 24 6.80 -7.28 14.62
N SER A 25 8.02 -7.40 14.10
CA SER A 25 8.32 -6.98 12.73
C SER A 25 7.54 -7.78 11.68
N TYR A 26 7.21 -9.04 11.96
CA TYR A 26 6.40 -9.83 11.04
C TYR A 26 4.99 -9.27 10.91
N ARG A 27 4.42 -8.81 12.00
CA ARG A 27 3.08 -8.26 11.99
C ARG A 27 3.04 -6.90 11.31
N ILE A 28 4.08 -6.08 11.50
CA ILE A 28 4.20 -4.80 10.81
C ILE A 28 4.29 -5.04 9.30
N LYS A 29 5.09 -6.01 8.90
CA LYS A 29 5.21 -6.35 7.49
C LYS A 29 3.90 -6.88 6.92
N ALA A 30 3.15 -7.66 7.71
CA ALA A 30 1.85 -8.15 7.28
C ALA A 30 0.86 -7.01 7.04
N VAL A 31 0.91 -5.95 7.85
CA VAL A 31 0.07 -4.76 7.64
C VAL A 31 0.43 -4.08 6.33
N GLU A 32 1.72 -3.90 6.07
CA GLU A 32 2.17 -3.30 4.81
C GLU A 32 1.75 -4.13 3.61
N ASP A 33 1.94 -5.44 3.69
CA ASP A 33 1.59 -6.36 2.59
C ASP A 33 0.09 -6.36 2.34
N GLY A 34 -0.70 -6.31 3.41
CA GLY A 34 -2.15 -6.25 3.30
C GLY A 34 -2.62 -4.99 2.59
N LEU A 35 -2.01 -3.85 2.91
CA LEU A 35 -2.33 -2.59 2.25
C LEU A 35 -1.95 -2.63 0.77
N SER A 36 -0.77 -3.14 0.45
CA SER A 36 -0.32 -3.30 -0.92
C SER A 36 -1.29 -4.16 -1.74
N ARG A 37 -1.75 -5.27 -1.16
CA ARG A 37 -2.69 -6.16 -1.85
C ARG A 37 -4.03 -5.47 -2.07
N SER A 38 -4.49 -4.69 -1.11
CA SER A 38 -5.75 -3.97 -1.23
C SER A 38 -5.68 -2.93 -2.35
N ILE A 39 -4.58 -2.20 -2.44
CA ILE A 39 -4.38 -1.22 -3.51
C ILE A 39 -4.33 -1.92 -4.86
N SER A 40 -3.59 -3.02 -4.96
CA SER A 40 -3.48 -3.78 -6.20
C SER A 40 -4.83 -4.28 -6.67
N LYS A 41 -5.63 -4.81 -5.75
CA LYS A 41 -6.96 -5.30 -6.10
C LYS A 41 -7.86 -4.16 -6.57
N GLY A 42 -7.83 -3.02 -5.88
CA GLY A 42 -8.64 -1.88 -6.26
C GLY A 42 -8.31 -1.37 -7.65
N LEU A 43 -7.02 -1.27 -7.96
CA LEU A 43 -6.59 -0.82 -9.27
C LEU A 43 -6.91 -1.83 -10.36
N TYR A 44 -6.75 -3.10 -10.05
CA TYR A 44 -7.13 -4.18 -10.98
C TYR A 44 -8.62 -4.10 -11.33
N ASP A 45 -9.46 -3.88 -10.32
CA ASP A 45 -10.90 -3.78 -10.51
C ASP A 45 -11.29 -2.59 -11.39
N GLN A 46 -10.47 -1.55 -11.43
CA GLN A 46 -10.69 -0.38 -12.29
C GLN A 46 -10.19 -0.58 -13.71
N GLY A 47 -9.55 -1.72 -13.98
CA GLY A 47 -9.07 -2.03 -15.33
C GLY A 47 -7.88 -1.20 -15.77
N VAL A 48 -7.05 -0.76 -14.85
CA VAL A 48 -5.86 0.04 -15.17
C VAL A 48 -4.59 -0.76 -14.89
N SER A 49 -3.57 -0.51 -15.67
CA SER A 49 -2.24 -1.06 -15.43
C SER A 49 -1.53 -0.22 -14.38
N PHE A 50 -0.84 -0.86 -13.48
CA PHE A 50 -0.18 -0.15 -12.39
C PHE A 50 1.13 -0.82 -12.01
N GLU A 51 1.96 -0.08 -11.31
CA GLU A 51 3.18 -0.59 -10.70
C GLU A 51 3.34 0.09 -9.33
N ILE A 52 3.47 -0.71 -8.29
CA ILE A 52 3.71 -0.17 -6.95
C ILE A 52 5.20 0.10 -6.81
N LYS A 53 5.57 1.37 -6.79
CA LYS A 53 6.98 1.78 -6.75
C LYS A 53 7.55 1.77 -5.34
N ASN A 54 6.74 2.13 -4.37
CA ASN A 54 7.23 2.30 -3.01
C ASN A 54 6.10 2.03 -2.02
N CYS A 55 6.35 1.09 -1.12
CA CYS A 55 5.41 0.79 -0.04
C CYS A 55 6.25 0.57 1.21
N SER A 56 6.30 1.58 2.05
CA SER A 56 7.10 1.53 3.26
C SER A 56 6.34 2.15 4.42
N SER A 57 6.76 1.81 5.63
CA SER A 57 6.16 2.35 6.84
C SER A 57 7.26 2.79 7.80
N ARG A 58 6.85 3.63 8.74
CA ARG A 58 7.72 4.05 9.82
C ARG A 58 6.90 4.20 11.08
N ILE A 59 7.52 3.94 12.20
CA ILE A 59 6.92 4.11 13.52
C ILE A 59 7.38 5.47 14.07
N LYS A 60 6.43 6.26 14.48
CA LYS A 60 6.72 7.52 15.14
C LYS A 60 6.97 7.35 16.63
#